data_5cd28330f7e0512868291747d66f1959
#
_entry.id   5cd28330f7e0512868291747d66f1959
#
_cell.length_a   1.000
_cell.length_b   1.000
_cell.length_c   1.000
_cell.angle_alpha   90.00
_cell.angle_beta   90.00
_cell.angle_gamma   90.00
#
_symmetry.space_group_name_H-M   'P 1'
#
loop_
_entity.id
_entity.type
_entity.pdbx_description
1 polymer ?
#
loop_
_entity_poly.entity_id
_entity_poly.type
_entity_poly.pdbx_seq_one_letter_code
_entity_poly.pdbx_strand_id
1 'polypeptide(L)' 'MRKLEELIYNQMELVKYMNESKTRTDRMFYKHEIDVMETLIENTRKELNLY' A
#
# COMPACT_ATOMS: atom_id res chain seq x y z
N MET A 1 -14.27 12.94 -0.33
CA MET A 1 -13.94 11.73 0.40
C MET A 1 -12.49 11.31 0.16
N ARG A 2 -11.74 11.03 1.23
CA ARG A 2 -10.28 10.89 1.13
C ARG A 2 -9.75 9.50 1.40
N LYS A 3 -10.63 8.51 1.43
CA LYS A 3 -10.21 7.15 1.74
C LYS A 3 -9.17 6.63 0.75
N LEU A 4 -9.37 6.89 -0.54
CA LEU A 4 -8.42 6.45 -1.55
C LEU A 4 -7.07 7.15 -1.39
N GLU A 5 -7.08 8.44 -1.12
CA GLU A 5 -5.85 9.20 -0.89
C GLU A 5 -5.09 8.67 0.32
N GLU A 6 -5.80 8.34 1.39
CA GLU A 6 -5.18 7.78 2.59
C GLU A 6 -4.54 6.43 2.32
N LEU A 7 -5.22 5.58 1.53
CA LEU A 7 -4.67 4.28 1.18
C LEU A 7 -3.40 4.42 0.35
N ILE A 8 -3.42 5.33 -0.62
CA ILE A 8 -2.24 5.58 -1.46
C ILE A 8 -1.09 6.13 -0.60
N TYR A 9 -1.40 7.05 0.29
CA TYR A 9 -0.39 7.60 1.19
C TYR A 9 0.23 6.51 2.06
N ASN A 10 -0.60 5.64 2.63
CA ASN A 10 -0.12 4.55 3.46
C ASN A 10 0.76 3.59 2.66
N GLN A 11 0.39 3.32 1.41
CA GLN A 11 1.22 2.48 0.55
C GLN A 11 2.59 3.13 0.31
N MET A 12 2.64 4.43 0.07
CA MET A 12 3.89 5.15 -0.12
C MET A 12 4.78 5.06 1.12
N GLU A 13 4.19 5.17 2.31
CA GLU A 13 4.92 5.02 3.57
C GLU A 13 5.50 3.61 3.70
N LEU A 14 4.74 2.59 3.33
CA LEU A 14 5.21 1.21 3.39
C LEU A 14 6.37 0.99 2.42
N VAL A 15 6.30 1.55 1.22
CA VAL A 15 7.41 1.46 0.26
C VAL A 15 8.66 2.11 0.84
N LYS A 16 8.51 3.24 1.50
CA LYS A 16 9.63 3.92 2.14
C LYS A 16 10.27 3.03 3.21
N TYR A 17 9.45 2.45 4.09
CA TYR A 17 9.95 1.57 5.13
C TYR A 17 10.62 0.33 4.54
N MET A 18 10.05 -0.22 3.48
CA MET A 18 10.65 -1.37 2.82
C MET A 18 12.05 -1.03 2.29
N ASN A 19 12.20 0.14 1.68
CA ASN A 19 13.48 0.57 1.14
C ASN A 19 14.52 0.86 2.24
N GLU A 20 14.05 1.26 3.41
CA GLU A 20 14.92 1.51 4.56
C GLU A 20 15.22 0.24 5.36
N SER A 21 14.53 -0.85 5.08
CA SER A 21 14.73 -2.10 5.81
C SER A 21 16.09 -2.70 5.55
N LYS A 22 16.74 -3.15 6.63
CA LYS A 22 18.07 -3.72 6.55
C LYS A 22 18.08 -5.23 6.44
N THR A 23 16.96 -5.86 6.81
CA THR A 23 16.85 -7.30 6.79
C THR A 23 15.89 -7.76 5.72
N ARG A 24 16.14 -8.96 5.20
CA ARG A 24 15.28 -9.56 4.20
C ARG A 24 13.89 -9.85 4.75
N THR A 25 13.83 -10.29 6.00
CA THR A 25 12.56 -10.60 6.66
C THR A 25 11.67 -9.36 6.72
N ASP A 26 12.23 -8.23 7.12
CA ASP A 26 11.46 -6.99 7.19
C ASP A 26 10.99 -6.54 5.81
N ARG A 27 11.84 -6.67 4.79
CA ARG A 27 11.45 -6.33 3.43
C ARG A 27 10.28 -7.17 2.95
N MET A 28 10.31 -8.46 3.23
CA MET A 28 9.22 -9.35 2.84
C MET A 28 7.93 -9.01 3.56
N PHE A 29 8.01 -8.65 4.83
CA PHE A 29 6.87 -8.21 5.59
C PHE A 29 6.23 -6.96 4.95
N TYR A 30 7.03 -5.95 4.69
CA TYR A 30 6.52 -4.72 4.08
C TYR A 30 6.01 -4.95 2.66
N LYS A 31 6.67 -5.79 1.90
CA LYS A 31 6.20 -6.13 0.55
C LYS A 31 4.82 -6.76 0.61
N HIS A 32 4.59 -7.67 1.55
CA HIS A 32 3.28 -8.28 1.74
C HIS A 32 2.22 -7.23 2.07
N GLU A 33 2.55 -6.30 2.98
CA GLU A 33 1.64 -5.23 3.35
C GLU A 33 1.33 -4.31 2.17
N ILE A 34 2.33 -4.03 1.34
CA ILE A 34 2.14 -3.23 0.13
C ILE A 34 1.18 -3.93 -0.83
N ASP A 35 1.31 -5.24 -1.01
CA ASP A 35 0.43 -6.00 -1.87
C ASP A 35 -1.01 -5.97 -1.36
N VAL A 36 -1.21 -6.09 -0.06
CA VAL A 36 -2.53 -5.98 0.56
C VAL A 36 -3.12 -4.59 0.32
N MET A 37 -2.33 -3.55 0.51
CA MET A 37 -2.77 -2.16 0.29
C MET A 37 -3.13 -1.93 -1.18
N GLU A 38 -2.37 -2.49 -2.09
CA GLU A 38 -2.66 -2.39 -3.52
C GLU A 38 -4.02 -2.98 -3.86
N THR A 39 -4.34 -4.14 -3.29
CA THR A 39 -5.65 -4.77 -3.45
C THR A 39 -6.77 -3.87 -2.91
N LEU A 40 -6.56 -3.29 -1.74
CA LEU A 40 -7.54 -2.39 -1.13
C LEU A 40 -7.74 -1.13 -1.98
N ILE A 41 -6.67 -0.57 -2.50
CA ILE A 41 -6.75 0.59 -3.38
C ILE A 41 -7.55 0.27 -4.63
N GLU A 42 -7.26 -0.86 -5.25
CA GLU A 42 -7.97 -1.27 -6.45
C GLU A 42 -9.46 -1.50 -6.18
N ASN A 43 -9.79 -2.17 -5.09
CA ASN A 43 -11.18 -2.40 -4.71
C ASN A 43 -11.91 -1.07 -4.42
N THR A 44 -11.25 -0.14 -3.77
CA THR A 44 -11.82 1.17 -3.48
C THR A 44 -12.09 1.94 -4.77
N ARG A 45 -11.17 1.86 -5.73
CA ARG A 45 -11.36 2.50 -7.05
C ARG A 45 -12.56 1.91 -7.77
N LYS A 46 -12.73 0.61 -7.71
CA LYS A 46 -13.89 -0.06 -8.32
C LYS A 46 -15.19 0.40 -7.68
N GLU A 47 -15.21 0.49 -6.35
CA GLU A 47 -16.40 0.96 -5.63
C GLU A 47 -16.77 2.39 -6.01
N LEU A 48 -15.77 3.23 -6.29
CA LEU A 48 -15.97 4.62 -6.66
C LEU A 48 -16.13 4.80 -8.17
N ASN A 49 -16.06 3.73 -8.95
CA ASN A 49 -16.10 3.76 -10.42
C ASN A 49 -15.01 4.65 -11.03
N LEU A 50 -13.81 4.58 -10.47
CA LEU A 50 -12.68 5.38 -10.92
C LEU A 50 -11.75 4.53 -11.81
N TYR A 51 -12.22 4.21 -12.98
CA TYR A 51 -11.42 3.46 -13.96
C TYR A 51 -10.79 4.37 -14.99
#